data_f9e1b129364031fa25a8a84e65dd7cf4
#
_entry.id   f9e1b129364031fa25a8a84e65dd7cf4
#
_cell.length_a   1.000
_cell.length_b   1.000
_cell.length_c   1.000
_cell.angle_alpha   90.00
_cell.angle_beta   90.00
_cell.angle_gamma   90.00
#
_symmetry.space_group_name_H-M   'P 1'
#
loop_
_entity.id
_entity.type
_entity.pdbx_description
1 polymer ?
#
loop_
_entity_poly.entity_id
_entity_poly.type
_entity_poly.pdbx_seq_one_letter_code
_entity_poly.pdbx_strand_id
1 'polypeptide(L)'
;GGLSKMQKVKKTPQRQCVGCREMKDKKSLLRVVKSPEGAVSLDFVGKKPGRGAYVCYSVECLKKARKSRALERALEVSIPAEVYDAMEAELEGRDGQE
;
A
#
# COMPACT_ATOMS: atom_id res chain seq x y z
N GLY A 1 10.98 23.41 -24.05
CA GLY A 1 10.81 23.09 -23.65
C GLY A 1 10.47 22.86 -23.48
N GLY A 2 10.51 23.08 -23.51
CA GLY A 2 10.14 22.84 -23.02
C GLY A 2 9.86 22.58 -22.74
N LEU A 3 9.68 22.60 -22.82
CA LEU A 3 9.44 22.37 -22.40
C LEU A 3 9.19 21.95 -21.69
N SER A 4 9.13 21.97 -21.47
CA SER A 4 8.90 21.60 -20.71
C SER A 4 8.60 21.52 -19.96
N LYS A 5 8.46 21.81 -19.82
CA LYS A 5 8.23 21.74 -19.07
C LYS A 5 7.57 21.46 -18.43
N MET A 6 7.25 21.61 -18.54
CA MET A 6 6.66 21.40 -18.04
C MET A 6 6.10 20.96 -17.40
N GLN A 7 5.94 20.80 -17.20
CA GLN A 7 5.41 20.43 -16.67
C GLN A 7 5.15 20.20 -15.71
N LYS A 8 5.23 20.46 -15.26
CA LYS A 8 5.12 20.44 -14.35
C LYS A 8 4.31 20.50 -13.58
N VAL A 9 3.95 20.66 -13.48
CA VAL A 9 2.92 20.90 -12.95
C VAL A 9 2.64 20.12 -11.80
N LYS A 10 1.70 20.12 -11.20
CA LYS A 10 1.51 19.53 -10.06
C LYS A 10 1.57 18.14 -10.24
N LYS A 11 2.44 17.49 -9.74
CA LYS A 11 2.51 16.18 -9.84
C LYS A 11 2.05 15.52 -8.67
N THR A 12 1.19 14.54 -8.75
CA THR A 12 0.85 13.73 -7.61
C THR A 12 2.02 12.83 -7.32
N PRO A 13 2.37 12.66 -6.07
CA PRO A 13 3.44 11.73 -5.73
C PRO A 13 3.08 10.32 -6.17
N GLN A 14 4.05 9.61 -6.69
CA GLN A 14 3.82 8.25 -7.14
C GLN A 14 4.50 7.27 -6.20
N ARG A 15 3.90 6.12 -6.04
CA ARG A 15 4.42 5.06 -5.21
C ARG A 15 4.31 3.75 -5.96
N GLN A 16 5.05 2.78 -5.53
CA GLN A 16 5.05 1.48 -6.18
C GLN A 16 4.25 0.48 -5.36
N CYS A 17 3.35 -0.24 -6.01
CA CYS A 17 2.65 -1.34 -5.39
C CYS A 17 3.65 -2.46 -5.14
N VAL A 18 3.78 -2.89 -3.90
CA VAL A 18 4.76 -3.95 -3.60
C VAL A 18 4.29 -5.31 -4.09
N GLY A 19 3.02 -5.44 -4.46
CA GLY A 19 2.51 -6.70 -5.01
C GLY A 19 2.79 -6.86 -6.48
N CYS A 20 2.31 -5.91 -7.28
CA CYS A 20 2.47 -6.00 -8.74
C CYS A 20 3.63 -5.16 -9.26
N ARG A 21 4.22 -4.35 -8.41
CA ARG A 21 5.38 -3.56 -8.77
C ARG A 21 5.11 -2.43 -9.76
N GLU A 22 3.87 -2.06 -9.94
CA GLU A 22 3.53 -0.95 -10.83
C GLU A 22 3.56 0.36 -10.09
N MET A 23 3.99 1.40 -10.78
CA MET A 23 3.97 2.74 -10.22
C MET A 23 2.63 3.36 -10.46
N LYS A 24 2.04 3.93 -9.42
CA LYS A 24 0.73 4.54 -9.51
C LYS A 24 0.69 5.75 -8.60
N ASP A 25 -0.30 6.61 -8.82
CA ASP A 25 -0.49 7.74 -7.94
C ASP A 25 -0.73 7.24 -6.53
N LYS A 26 -0.16 7.94 -5.58
CA LYS A 26 -0.34 7.60 -4.17
C LYS A 26 -1.81 7.44 -3.82
N LYS A 27 -2.66 8.25 -4.43
CA LYS A 27 -4.10 8.18 -4.14
C LYS A 27 -4.76 6.93 -4.67
N SER A 28 -4.13 6.29 -5.63
CA SER A 28 -4.68 5.05 -6.21
C SER A 28 -4.24 3.82 -5.46
N LEU A 29 -3.42 3.99 -4.43
CA LEU A 29 -2.87 2.86 -3.70
C LEU A 29 -3.33 2.89 -2.26
N LEU A 30 -3.38 1.70 -1.67
CA LEU A 30 -3.74 1.55 -0.27
C LEU A 30 -2.45 1.47 0.53
N ARG A 31 -2.41 2.19 1.62
CA ARG A 31 -1.23 2.21 2.47
C ARG A 31 -1.33 1.14 3.54
N VAL A 32 -0.28 0.37 3.70
CA VAL A 32 -0.16 -0.61 4.78
C VAL A 32 0.86 -0.05 5.75
N VAL A 33 0.50 0.06 7.02
CA VAL A 33 1.30 0.77 8.00
C VAL A 33 1.76 -0.15 9.11
N LYS A 34 3.03 0.00 9.49
CA LYS A 34 3.55 -0.62 10.70
C LYS A 34 3.66 0.50 11.72
N SER A 35 2.88 0.40 12.79
CA SER A 35 2.88 1.44 13.82
C SER A 35 4.22 1.45 14.56
N PRO A 36 4.50 2.50 15.32
CA PRO A 36 5.73 2.52 16.12
C PRO A 36 5.82 1.34 17.08
N GLU A 37 4.68 0.75 17.44
CA GLU A 37 4.68 -0.39 18.34
C GLU A 37 4.85 -1.70 17.61
N GLY A 38 4.90 -1.66 16.29
CA GLY A 38 5.10 -2.87 15.51
C GLY A 38 3.84 -3.53 14.97
N ALA A 39 2.68 -2.91 15.19
CA ALA A 39 1.44 -3.46 14.68
C ALA A 39 1.24 -3.08 13.22
N VAL A 40 0.78 -4.03 12.42
CA VAL A 40 0.58 -3.80 11.00
C VAL A 40 -0.91 -3.74 10.71
N SER A 41 -1.33 -2.74 9.95
CA SER A 41 -2.74 -2.58 9.62
C SER A 41 -2.88 -1.78 8.34
N LEU A 42 -4.11 -1.77 7.79
CA LEU A 42 -4.40 -0.96 6.62
C LEU A 42 -4.74 0.47 7.06
N ASP A 43 -4.38 1.41 6.22
CA ASP A 43 -4.62 2.81 6.51
C ASP A 43 -5.34 3.41 5.31
N PHE A 44 -6.67 3.46 5.41
CA PHE A 44 -7.49 3.97 4.31
C PHE A 44 -7.50 5.49 4.25
N VAL A 45 -7.10 6.14 5.32
CA VAL A 45 -7.11 7.59 5.39
C VAL A 45 -5.74 8.18 5.05
N GLY A 46 -4.68 7.45 5.34
CA GLY A 46 -3.33 7.91 5.06
C GLY A 46 -2.72 8.73 6.19
N LYS A 47 -3.28 8.65 7.40
CA LYS A 47 -2.80 9.46 8.51
C LYS A 47 -2.25 8.68 9.68
N LYS A 48 -2.24 7.37 9.60
CA LYS A 48 -1.69 6.59 10.71
C LYS A 48 -0.19 6.78 10.80
N PRO A 49 0.34 6.93 12.00
CA PRO A 49 1.78 7.09 12.15
C PRO A 49 2.50 5.77 11.94
N GLY A 50 3.73 5.86 11.49
CA GLY A 50 4.54 4.67 11.31
C GLY A 50 5.07 4.54 9.90
N ARG A 51 5.71 3.41 9.65
CA ARG A 51 6.29 3.14 8.36
C ARG A 51 5.23 2.58 7.43
N GLY A 52 5.22 3.02 6.20
CA GLY A 52 4.18 2.63 5.26
C GLY A 52 4.72 1.97 4.00
N ALA A 53 3.91 1.11 3.44
CA ALA A 53 4.16 0.53 2.13
C ALA A 53 2.83 0.62 1.38
N TYR A 54 2.88 0.45 0.05
CA TYR A 54 1.69 0.65 -0.76
C TYR A 54 1.36 -0.57 -1.58
N VAL A 55 0.07 -0.84 -1.72
CA VAL A 55 -0.43 -1.90 -2.61
C VAL A 55 -1.66 -1.36 -3.32
N CYS A 56 -2.00 -1.95 -4.44
CA CYS A 56 -3.23 -1.58 -5.12
C CYS A 56 -4.43 -1.87 -4.22
N TYR A 57 -5.55 -1.19 -4.47
CA TYR A 57 -6.80 -1.51 -3.79
C TYR A 57 -7.32 -2.82 -4.35
N SER A 58 -6.62 -3.89 -4.06
CA SER A 58 -6.92 -5.18 -4.65
C SER A 58 -6.41 -6.27 -3.73
N VAL A 59 -7.28 -7.20 -3.40
CA VAL A 59 -6.88 -8.33 -2.58
C VAL A 59 -5.80 -9.13 -3.28
N GLU A 60 -5.85 -9.16 -4.61
CA GLU A 60 -4.85 -9.90 -5.36
C GLU A 60 -3.45 -9.36 -5.16
N CYS A 61 -3.30 -8.03 -5.18
CA CYS A 61 -2.00 -7.44 -4.95
C CYS A 61 -1.54 -7.66 -3.52
N LEU A 62 -2.48 -7.62 -2.58
CA LEU A 62 -2.15 -7.90 -1.19
C LEU A 62 -1.66 -9.33 -1.04
N LYS A 63 -2.33 -10.27 -1.72
CA LYS A 63 -1.91 -11.67 -1.67
C LYS A 63 -0.55 -11.87 -2.34
N LYS A 64 -0.29 -11.16 -3.42
CA LYS A 64 1.02 -11.24 -4.06
C LYS A 64 2.10 -10.73 -3.13
N ALA A 65 1.83 -9.64 -2.44
CA ALA A 65 2.80 -9.09 -1.50
C ALA A 65 3.03 -10.04 -0.34
N ARG A 66 1.96 -10.72 0.11
CA ARG A 66 2.08 -11.72 1.16
C ARG A 66 2.95 -12.88 0.72
N LYS A 67 2.68 -13.38 -0.49
CA LYS A 67 3.39 -14.53 -0.98
C LYS A 67 4.88 -14.27 -1.16
N SER A 68 5.22 -13.11 -1.66
CA SER A 68 6.62 -12.75 -1.88
C SER A 68 7.27 -12.14 -0.65
N ARG A 69 6.49 -11.92 0.40
CA ARG A 69 6.93 -11.27 1.62
C ARG A 69 7.43 -9.85 1.37
N ALA A 70 6.89 -9.23 0.33
CA ALA A 70 7.30 -7.88 -0.03
C ALA A 70 6.94 -6.87 1.05
N LEU A 71 5.75 -7.04 1.68
CA LEU A 71 5.36 -6.15 2.76
C LEU A 71 6.26 -6.31 3.97
N GLU A 72 6.62 -7.54 4.30
CA GLU A 72 7.49 -7.77 5.43
C GLU A 72 8.85 -7.13 5.21
N ARG A 73 9.36 -7.21 4.01
CA ARG A 73 10.64 -6.58 3.70
C ARG A 73 10.52 -5.06 3.71
N ALA A 74 9.44 -4.54 3.13
CA ALA A 74 9.27 -3.09 3.05
C ALA A 74 9.07 -2.48 4.42
N LEU A 75 8.36 -3.16 5.30
CA LEU A 75 8.09 -2.65 6.64
C LEU A 75 9.08 -3.15 7.68
N GLU A 76 9.97 -4.05 7.27
CA GLU A 76 11.01 -4.60 8.16
C GLU A 76 10.40 -5.21 9.41
N VAL A 77 9.38 -6.04 9.21
CA VAL A 77 8.70 -6.65 10.32
C VAL A 77 8.09 -7.96 9.85
N SER A 78 7.95 -8.92 10.76
CA SER A 78 7.27 -10.16 10.45
C SER A 78 5.77 -9.94 10.55
N ILE A 79 5.03 -10.40 9.57
CA ILE A 79 3.57 -10.25 9.57
C ILE A 79 2.95 -11.63 9.65
N PRO A 80 2.28 -11.96 10.76
CA PRO A 80 1.66 -13.28 10.89
C PRO A 80 0.54 -13.48 9.89
N ALA A 81 0.24 -14.73 9.57
CA ALA A 81 -0.81 -15.04 8.61
C ALA A 81 -2.15 -14.46 9.04
N GLU A 82 -2.44 -14.47 10.33
CA GLU A 82 -3.71 -13.94 10.81
C GLU A 82 -3.86 -12.46 10.53
N VAL A 83 -2.76 -11.72 10.57
CA VAL A 83 -2.81 -10.30 10.25
C VAL A 83 -3.08 -10.11 8.77
N TYR A 84 -2.44 -10.90 7.93
CA TYR A 84 -2.74 -10.85 6.49
C TYR A 84 -4.19 -11.21 6.22
N ASP A 85 -4.71 -12.23 6.89
CA ASP A 85 -6.09 -12.64 6.71
C ASP A 85 -7.04 -11.51 7.08
N ALA A 86 -6.76 -10.84 8.19
CA ALA A 86 -7.60 -9.72 8.62
C ALA A 86 -7.56 -8.59 7.63
N MET A 87 -6.37 -8.28 7.11
CA MET A 87 -6.24 -7.20 6.14
C MET A 87 -6.96 -7.54 4.84
N GLU A 88 -6.86 -8.80 4.40
CA GLU A 88 -7.53 -9.20 3.18
C GLU A 88 -9.04 -9.12 3.34
N ALA A 89 -9.54 -9.54 4.49
CA ALA A 89 -10.97 -9.48 4.74
C ALA A 89 -11.46 -8.04 4.79
N GLU A 90 -10.69 -7.17 5.41
CA GLU A 90 -11.06 -5.77 5.49
C GLU A 90 -11.08 -5.12 4.11
N LEU A 91 -10.09 -5.43 3.30
CA LEU A 91 -10.02 -4.87 1.97
C LEU A 91 -11.15 -5.39 1.09
N GLU A 92 -11.48 -6.66 1.22
CA GLU A 92 -12.59 -7.22 0.46
C GLU A 92 -13.90 -6.54 0.81
N GLY A 93 -14.11 -6.24 2.08
CA GLY A 93 -15.31 -5.56 2.50
C GLY A 93 -15.41 -4.17 1.91
N ARG A 94 -14.29 -3.47 1.87
CA ARG A 94 -14.26 -2.14 1.32
C ARG A 94 -14.44 -2.14 -0.18
N ASP A 95 -13.79 -3.11 -0.82
CA ASP A 95 -13.87 -3.24 -2.26
C ASP A 95 -15.31 -3.46 -2.69
N GLY A 96 -16.06 -4.22 -1.94
CA GLY A 96 -17.42 -4.49 -2.27
C GLY A 96 -18.35 -3.31 -2.09
N GLN A 97 -17.87 -2.26 -1.47
CA GLN A 97 -18.71 -1.09 -1.24
C GLN A 97 -18.57 -0.05 -2.33
N GLU A 98 -17.78 -0.30 -3.26
CA GLU A 98 -17.62 0.61 -4.37
C GLU A 98 -18.82 0.60 -5.24
#